data_efb01eabdb15973aa361e116df4aa658
#
_entry.id   efb01eabdb15973aa361e116df4aa658
#
_cell.length_a   1.000
_cell.length_b   1.000
_cell.length_c   1.000
_cell.angle_alpha   90.00
_cell.angle_beta   90.00
_cell.angle_gamma   90.00
#
_symmetry.space_group_name_H-M   'P 1'
#
loop_
_entity.id
_entity.type
_entity.pdbx_description
1 polymer ?
#
loop_
_entity_poly.entity_id
_entity_poly.type
_entity_poly.pdbx_seq_one_letter_code
_entity_poly.pdbx_strand_id
1 'polypeptide(L)'
;MTFRIAVVQPICHPPGSDAANIADAERAIARAAGEGAEFVCFPETYPGPWRMPATFDPTAAMVEAAVKHRTHVVFGTIAPIDAKAATAHNLICMAYPDGRAPARYRRTHPNGPWIYTGGPAWEFQWVPGDEFPVFDTVHGKVGLAMCSEVYMPEVARALALRGAELIFMPAGKDKRKLWATWRTLIWARAIENLAIVVTTQNLFDHSERGLAMVASPEDILFESTIAGTAVVDVNLERVRYLRATRDQVGSSEACAAKQGVLGPQWQRPELYERIYPRPQREAAE
;
A
#
# COMPACT_ATOMS: atom_id res chain seq x y z
N MET A 1 -15.85 -13.38 7.11
CA MET A 1 -14.64 -14.20 6.89
C MET A 1 -13.48 -13.49 7.54
N THR A 2 -12.84 -14.14 8.50
CA THR A 2 -11.63 -13.65 9.16
C THR A 2 -10.44 -14.32 8.51
N PHE A 3 -9.39 -13.56 8.23
CA PHE A 3 -8.12 -14.04 7.68
C PHE A 3 -6.97 -13.22 8.27
N ARG A 4 -5.72 -13.59 7.97
CA ARG A 4 -4.54 -12.97 8.57
C ARG A 4 -3.70 -12.20 7.57
N ILE A 5 -3.27 -11.03 8.01
CA ILE A 5 -2.31 -10.19 7.28
C ILE A 5 -1.02 -10.10 8.08
N ALA A 6 0.10 -10.42 7.45
CA ALA A 6 1.41 -10.13 8.00
C ALA A 6 1.88 -8.75 7.54
N VAL A 7 2.31 -7.93 8.48
CA VAL A 7 2.95 -6.64 8.23
C VAL A 7 4.42 -6.77 8.57
N VAL A 8 5.28 -6.57 7.58
CA VAL A 8 6.74 -6.70 7.73
C VAL A 8 7.37 -5.31 7.70
N GLN A 9 8.02 -4.92 8.80
CA GLN A 9 8.86 -3.71 8.89
C GLN A 9 10.32 -4.15 8.99
N PRO A 10 11.01 -4.30 7.84
CA PRO A 10 12.32 -4.91 7.80
C PRO A 10 13.43 -3.94 8.18
N ILE A 11 14.57 -4.48 8.62
CA ILE A 11 15.86 -3.78 8.51
C ILE A 11 16.40 -4.08 7.12
N CYS A 12 16.50 -3.04 6.29
CA CYS A 12 16.82 -3.15 4.88
C CYS A 12 18.34 -3.09 4.64
N HIS A 13 18.82 -3.89 3.73
CA HIS A 13 20.14 -3.72 3.16
C HIS A 13 20.18 -2.44 2.31
N PRO A 14 21.20 -1.60 2.45
CA PRO A 14 21.31 -0.33 1.74
C PRO A 14 21.59 -0.52 0.24
N PRO A 15 21.48 0.56 -0.57
CA PRO A 15 21.84 0.53 -1.99
C PRO A 15 23.23 -0.06 -2.22
N GLY A 16 23.34 -1.02 -3.15
CA GLY A 16 24.56 -1.75 -3.48
C GLY A 16 24.66 -3.13 -2.81
N SER A 17 23.95 -3.37 -1.73
CA SER A 17 23.74 -4.69 -1.13
C SER A 17 22.25 -5.07 -1.08
N ASP A 18 21.41 -4.26 -1.64
CA ASP A 18 19.93 -4.37 -1.61
C ASP A 18 19.38 -5.65 -2.24
N ALA A 19 20.08 -6.30 -3.16
CA ALA A 19 19.68 -7.62 -3.66
C ALA A 19 19.55 -8.68 -2.54
N ALA A 20 20.26 -8.52 -1.42
CA ALA A 20 20.14 -9.41 -0.27
C ALA A 20 18.77 -9.34 0.42
N ASN A 21 18.02 -8.24 0.25
CA ASN A 21 16.66 -8.11 0.75
C ASN A 21 15.71 -9.19 0.18
N ILE A 22 15.99 -9.74 -1.00
CA ILE A 22 15.16 -10.81 -1.59
C ILE A 22 15.14 -12.04 -0.68
N ALA A 23 16.32 -12.47 -0.22
CA ALA A 23 16.41 -13.63 0.68
C ALA A 23 15.78 -13.34 2.06
N ASP A 24 15.90 -12.10 2.54
CA ASP A 24 15.23 -11.69 3.78
C ASP A 24 13.71 -11.66 3.62
N ALA A 25 13.21 -11.17 2.47
CA ALA A 25 11.80 -11.20 2.14
C ALA A 25 11.26 -12.64 2.10
N GLU A 26 11.97 -13.56 1.44
CA GLU A 26 11.56 -14.96 1.38
C GLU A 26 11.47 -15.60 2.78
N ARG A 27 12.45 -15.34 3.66
CA ARG A 27 12.39 -15.79 5.05
C ARG A 27 11.20 -15.22 5.83
N ALA A 28 10.91 -13.94 5.64
CA ALA A 28 9.78 -13.28 6.28
C ALA A 28 8.44 -13.85 5.77
N ILE A 29 8.32 -14.09 4.46
CA ILE A 29 7.14 -14.72 3.85
C ILE A 29 6.93 -16.13 4.42
N ALA A 30 8.01 -16.96 4.43
CA ALA A 30 7.94 -18.31 4.94
C ALA A 30 7.46 -18.36 6.40
N ARG A 31 8.01 -17.47 7.25
CA ARG A 31 7.61 -17.34 8.65
C ARG A 31 6.16 -16.91 8.79
N ALA A 32 5.76 -15.84 8.11
CA ALA A 32 4.41 -15.29 8.19
C ALA A 32 3.36 -16.31 7.71
N ALA A 33 3.63 -17.00 6.60
CA ALA A 33 2.75 -18.06 6.10
C ALA A 33 2.67 -19.24 7.07
N GLY A 34 3.78 -19.61 7.73
CA GLY A 34 3.80 -20.60 8.81
C GLY A 34 2.94 -20.21 10.02
N GLU A 35 2.74 -18.92 10.25
CA GLU A 35 1.81 -18.36 11.24
C GLU A 35 0.39 -18.17 10.68
N GLY A 36 0.11 -18.59 9.44
CA GLY A 36 -1.19 -18.57 8.79
C GLY A 36 -1.54 -17.26 8.10
N ALA A 37 -0.56 -16.43 7.76
CA ALA A 37 -0.80 -15.21 7.01
C ALA A 37 -1.19 -15.51 5.55
N GLU A 38 -2.29 -14.94 5.09
CA GLU A 38 -2.82 -15.07 3.74
C GLU A 38 -2.43 -13.86 2.86
N PHE A 39 -1.95 -12.80 3.50
CA PHE A 39 -1.24 -11.69 2.88
C PHE A 39 0.02 -11.35 3.66
N VAL A 40 1.09 -11.01 2.95
CA VAL A 40 2.32 -10.46 3.52
C VAL A 40 2.59 -9.12 2.86
N CYS A 41 2.66 -8.05 3.65
CA CYS A 41 2.88 -6.69 3.16
C CYS A 41 4.29 -6.22 3.51
N PHE A 42 5.04 -5.85 2.50
CA PHE A 42 6.35 -5.20 2.59
C PHE A 42 6.25 -3.70 2.30
N PRO A 43 7.29 -2.92 2.67
CA PRO A 43 7.33 -1.49 2.41
C PRO A 43 7.40 -1.10 0.93
N GLU A 44 7.22 0.20 0.67
CA GLU A 44 7.49 0.80 -0.64
C GLU A 44 8.92 0.50 -1.09
N THR A 45 9.09 0.11 -2.34
CA THR A 45 10.36 -0.24 -2.98
C THR A 45 11.18 -1.33 -2.23
N TYR A 46 10.53 -2.16 -1.42
CA TYR A 46 11.18 -3.33 -0.83
C TYR A 46 10.72 -4.58 -1.57
N PRO A 47 11.62 -5.48 -1.99
CA PRO A 47 13.03 -5.61 -1.58
C PRO A 47 14.03 -4.78 -2.40
N GLY A 48 13.61 -3.95 -3.30
CA GLY A 48 14.48 -3.11 -4.13
C GLY A 48 14.13 -3.23 -5.63
N PRO A 49 15.01 -2.74 -6.53
CA PRO A 49 16.27 -2.02 -6.26
C PRO A 49 16.03 -0.62 -5.67
N TRP A 50 17.04 -0.10 -4.95
CA TRP A 50 16.95 1.20 -4.29
C TRP A 50 17.44 2.37 -5.14
N ARG A 51 17.96 2.11 -6.34
CA ARG A 51 18.55 3.10 -7.22
C ARG A 51 18.51 2.70 -8.69
N MET A 52 18.71 3.69 -9.54
CA MET A 52 18.89 3.48 -10.99
C MET A 52 20.38 3.58 -11.37
N PRO A 53 20.86 2.87 -12.39
CA PRO A 53 20.11 1.86 -13.12
C PRO A 53 19.72 0.67 -12.22
N ALA A 54 18.53 0.11 -12.45
CA ALA A 54 18.08 -1.08 -11.72
C ALA A 54 19.01 -2.26 -12.00
N THR A 55 19.55 -2.87 -10.95
CA THR A 55 20.51 -3.96 -11.06
C THR A 55 19.86 -5.35 -10.98
N PHE A 56 18.59 -5.40 -10.57
CA PHE A 56 17.77 -6.62 -10.50
C PHE A 56 16.28 -6.27 -10.55
N ASP A 57 15.44 -7.28 -10.82
CA ASP A 57 13.97 -7.22 -10.69
C ASP A 57 13.53 -8.30 -9.69
N PRO A 58 12.92 -7.94 -8.56
CA PRO A 58 12.50 -8.91 -7.54
C PRO A 58 11.23 -9.68 -7.91
N THR A 59 10.53 -9.29 -8.98
CA THR A 59 9.19 -9.77 -9.30
C THR A 59 9.11 -11.30 -9.36
N ALA A 60 10.06 -11.94 -10.05
CA ALA A 60 10.05 -13.40 -10.19
C ALA A 60 10.21 -14.11 -8.83
N ALA A 61 11.15 -13.66 -8.00
CA ALA A 61 11.38 -14.22 -6.67
C ALA A 61 10.16 -14.05 -5.74
N MET A 62 9.50 -12.89 -5.80
CA MET A 62 8.30 -12.63 -4.99
C MET A 62 7.10 -13.48 -5.45
N VAL A 63 6.95 -13.71 -6.75
CA VAL A 63 5.92 -14.61 -7.30
C VAL A 63 6.20 -16.06 -6.87
N GLU A 64 7.45 -16.52 -7.00
CA GLU A 64 7.85 -17.86 -6.56
C GLU A 64 7.58 -18.07 -5.05
N ALA A 65 7.94 -17.10 -4.22
CA ALA A 65 7.68 -17.14 -2.79
C ALA A 65 6.17 -17.17 -2.48
N ALA A 66 5.36 -16.38 -3.19
CA ALA A 66 3.90 -16.36 -3.03
C ALA A 66 3.28 -17.75 -3.33
N VAL A 67 3.70 -18.38 -4.42
CA VAL A 67 3.25 -19.74 -4.81
C VAL A 67 3.70 -20.80 -3.80
N LYS A 68 5.00 -20.79 -3.47
CA LYS A 68 5.61 -21.76 -2.55
C LYS A 68 4.94 -21.76 -1.18
N HIS A 69 4.61 -20.57 -0.68
CA HIS A 69 4.04 -20.40 0.65
C HIS A 69 2.53 -20.19 0.66
N ARG A 70 1.88 -20.23 -0.52
CA ARG A 70 0.42 -20.09 -0.69
C ARG A 70 -0.16 -18.83 -0.05
N THR A 71 0.55 -17.71 -0.17
CA THR A 71 0.14 -16.42 0.38
C THR A 71 0.25 -15.32 -0.67
N HIS A 72 -0.56 -14.27 -0.56
CA HIS A 72 -0.38 -13.08 -1.38
C HIS A 72 0.81 -12.28 -0.85
N VAL A 73 1.65 -11.76 -1.73
CA VAL A 73 2.81 -10.95 -1.35
C VAL A 73 2.70 -9.56 -1.97
N VAL A 74 2.53 -8.54 -1.13
CA VAL A 74 2.53 -7.13 -1.52
C VAL A 74 3.93 -6.59 -1.32
N PHE A 75 4.55 -6.09 -2.40
CA PHE A 75 5.93 -5.63 -2.41
C PHE A 75 6.12 -4.43 -3.35
N GLY A 76 7.17 -3.66 -3.13
CA GLY A 76 7.51 -2.51 -3.95
C GLY A 76 8.73 -2.76 -4.83
N THR A 77 8.75 -2.11 -6.01
CA THR A 77 9.91 -2.14 -6.92
C THR A 77 9.92 -0.94 -7.84
N ILE A 78 10.99 -0.78 -8.59
CA ILE A 78 11.15 0.24 -9.64
C ILE A 78 11.05 -0.46 -11.00
N ALA A 79 10.22 0.07 -11.90
CA ALA A 79 10.18 -0.40 -13.29
C ALA A 79 10.81 0.65 -14.22
N PRO A 80 12.01 0.42 -14.71
CA PRO A 80 12.64 1.28 -15.72
C PRO A 80 11.78 1.36 -16.99
N ILE A 81 11.64 2.57 -17.57
CA ILE A 81 10.94 2.82 -18.84
C ILE A 81 11.96 3.07 -19.93
N ASP A 82 12.82 4.07 -19.72
CA ASP A 82 13.88 4.42 -20.66
C ASP A 82 15.17 4.71 -19.87
N ALA A 83 16.17 3.89 -20.11
CA ALA A 83 17.47 4.03 -19.45
C ALA A 83 18.23 5.29 -19.92
N LYS A 84 18.02 5.76 -21.18
CA LYS A 84 18.68 6.95 -21.71
C LYS A 84 18.04 8.23 -21.18
N ALA A 85 16.70 8.23 -21.06
CA ALA A 85 15.95 9.35 -20.48
C ALA A 85 15.94 9.30 -18.96
N ALA A 86 16.50 8.26 -18.35
CA ALA A 86 16.51 8.03 -16.92
C ALA A 86 15.10 8.14 -16.30
N THR A 87 14.11 7.46 -16.93
CA THR A 87 12.72 7.45 -16.46
C THR A 87 12.31 6.10 -15.93
N ALA A 88 11.45 6.10 -14.90
CA ALA A 88 10.95 4.89 -14.26
C ALA A 88 9.57 5.09 -13.65
N HIS A 89 8.82 4.00 -13.48
CA HIS A 89 7.67 3.94 -12.58
C HIS A 89 8.08 3.45 -11.20
N ASN A 90 7.48 4.02 -10.17
CA ASN A 90 7.49 3.44 -8.82
C ASN A 90 6.25 2.53 -8.70
N LEU A 91 6.47 1.26 -8.37
CA LEU A 91 5.43 0.24 -8.36
C LEU A 91 5.18 -0.32 -6.97
N ILE A 92 3.91 -0.59 -6.68
CA ILE A 92 3.50 -1.63 -5.72
C ILE A 92 2.89 -2.78 -6.52
N CYS A 93 3.39 -3.96 -6.24
CA CYS A 93 2.92 -5.21 -6.85
C CYS A 93 2.27 -6.10 -5.81
N MET A 94 1.35 -6.95 -6.24
CA MET A 94 0.82 -8.04 -5.44
C MET A 94 0.96 -9.34 -6.23
N ALA A 95 1.82 -10.25 -5.74
CA ALA A 95 1.94 -11.60 -6.25
C ALA A 95 0.83 -12.48 -5.65
N TYR A 96 0.35 -13.42 -6.43
CA TYR A 96 -0.75 -14.31 -6.08
C TYR A 96 -0.27 -15.73 -5.76
N PRO A 97 -0.94 -16.42 -4.85
CA PRO A 97 -0.59 -17.81 -4.48
C PRO A 97 -0.81 -18.83 -5.61
N ASP A 98 -1.58 -18.48 -6.64
CA ASP A 98 -1.84 -19.33 -7.81
C ASP A 98 -0.83 -19.12 -8.95
N GLY A 99 0.14 -18.22 -8.79
CA GLY A 99 1.19 -17.98 -9.78
C GLY A 99 0.77 -17.19 -11.01
N ARG A 100 -0.47 -16.67 -11.05
CA ARG A 100 -0.87 -15.78 -12.13
C ARG A 100 -0.05 -14.49 -12.13
N ALA A 101 -0.11 -13.74 -13.23
CA ALA A 101 0.60 -12.46 -13.37
C ALA A 101 0.31 -11.53 -12.17
N PRO A 102 1.35 -10.93 -11.55
CA PRO A 102 1.14 -10.07 -10.40
C PRO A 102 0.35 -8.83 -10.75
N ALA A 103 -0.52 -8.42 -9.83
CA ALA A 103 -1.14 -7.11 -9.86
C ALA A 103 -0.07 -6.03 -9.79
N ARG A 104 -0.27 -4.91 -10.48
CA ARG A 104 0.67 -3.78 -10.50
C ARG A 104 -0.07 -2.47 -10.36
N TYR A 105 0.36 -1.64 -9.44
CA TYR A 105 -0.04 -0.26 -9.29
C TYR A 105 1.15 0.64 -9.59
N ARG A 106 1.01 1.54 -10.56
CA ARG A 106 1.95 2.61 -10.81
C ARG A 106 1.58 3.80 -9.96
N ARG A 107 2.51 4.31 -9.18
CA ARG A 107 2.27 5.48 -8.33
C ARG A 107 1.74 6.65 -9.14
N THR A 108 0.57 7.17 -8.79
CA THR A 108 -0.10 8.25 -9.52
C THR A 108 0.38 9.64 -9.10
N HIS A 109 0.83 9.79 -7.85
CA HIS A 109 1.34 11.04 -7.29
C HIS A 109 2.78 10.85 -6.79
N PRO A 110 3.76 10.70 -7.69
CA PRO A 110 5.13 10.48 -7.28
C PRO A 110 5.71 11.73 -6.63
N ASN A 111 6.43 11.52 -5.53
CA ASN A 111 7.31 12.55 -4.99
C ASN A 111 8.58 12.64 -5.84
N GLY A 112 9.35 13.71 -5.64
CA GLY A 112 10.69 13.80 -6.19
C GLY A 112 11.59 12.66 -5.71
N PRO A 113 12.72 12.40 -6.39
CA PRO A 113 13.61 11.26 -6.13
C PRO A 113 14.36 11.32 -4.78
N TRP A 114 14.23 12.37 -4.01
CA TRP A 114 14.95 12.63 -2.76
C TRP A 114 14.70 11.59 -1.64
N ILE A 115 13.74 10.69 -1.82
CA ILE A 115 13.43 9.64 -0.83
C ILE A 115 14.57 8.61 -0.74
N TYR A 116 15.28 8.39 -1.81
CA TYR A 116 16.33 7.38 -1.93
C TYR A 116 17.70 8.03 -1.99
N THR A 117 18.09 8.74 -0.93
CA THR A 117 19.35 9.47 -0.85
C THR A 117 20.56 8.55 -0.95
N GLY A 118 21.56 8.95 -1.73
CA GLY A 118 22.88 8.33 -1.72
C GLY A 118 23.29 7.61 -2.99
N GLY A 119 23.02 8.18 -4.15
CA GLY A 119 23.52 7.64 -5.40
C GLY A 119 22.98 8.36 -6.64
N PRO A 120 23.32 7.89 -7.83
CA PRO A 120 22.82 8.42 -9.10
C PRO A 120 21.29 8.30 -9.27
N ALA A 121 20.59 7.73 -8.30
CA ALA A 121 19.13 7.68 -8.21
C ALA A 121 18.44 9.06 -8.36
N TRP A 122 19.17 10.13 -8.16
CA TRP A 122 18.70 11.50 -8.33
C TRP A 122 18.65 11.98 -9.77
N GLU A 123 19.25 11.23 -10.68
CA GLU A 123 19.34 11.58 -12.09
C GLU A 123 18.18 11.03 -12.91
N PHE A 124 17.19 10.38 -12.29
CA PHE A 124 16.03 9.86 -12.98
C PHE A 124 14.72 10.52 -12.55
N GLN A 125 13.70 10.42 -13.41
CA GLN A 125 12.39 10.98 -13.20
C GLN A 125 11.35 9.88 -13.03
N TRP A 126 10.49 10.06 -12.03
CA TRP A 126 9.30 9.24 -11.87
C TRP A 126 8.23 9.62 -12.90
N VAL A 127 7.79 8.64 -13.66
CA VAL A 127 6.63 8.77 -14.54
C VAL A 127 5.39 8.34 -13.73
N PRO A 128 4.39 9.23 -13.56
CA PRO A 128 3.17 8.89 -12.82
C PRO A 128 2.35 7.82 -13.56
N GLY A 129 1.61 7.04 -12.77
CA GLY A 129 0.50 6.24 -13.28
C GLY A 129 -0.73 7.11 -13.53
N ASP A 130 -1.71 6.55 -14.20
CA ASP A 130 -2.91 7.22 -14.70
C ASP A 130 -4.22 6.55 -14.23
N GLU A 131 -4.14 5.55 -13.35
CA GLU A 131 -5.30 4.78 -12.91
C GLU A 131 -5.21 4.33 -11.44
N PHE A 132 -6.37 4.04 -10.86
CA PHE A 132 -6.52 3.44 -9.53
C PHE A 132 -7.12 2.03 -9.67
N PRO A 133 -6.32 1.01 -10.05
CA PRO A 133 -6.83 -0.33 -10.24
C PRO A 133 -7.20 -1.00 -8.92
N VAL A 134 -8.20 -1.88 -8.97
CA VAL A 134 -8.62 -2.73 -7.88
C VAL A 134 -8.55 -4.18 -8.34
N PHE A 135 -8.06 -5.05 -7.49
CA PHE A 135 -7.71 -6.43 -7.85
C PHE A 135 -8.54 -7.44 -7.05
N ASP A 136 -9.07 -8.43 -7.74
CA ASP A 136 -9.85 -9.49 -7.10
C ASP A 136 -8.95 -10.53 -6.44
N THR A 137 -9.31 -10.92 -5.22
CA THR A 137 -8.73 -12.04 -4.48
C THR A 137 -9.85 -12.91 -3.91
N VAL A 138 -9.49 -14.07 -3.38
CA VAL A 138 -10.45 -14.97 -2.72
C VAL A 138 -11.07 -14.37 -1.45
N HIS A 139 -10.41 -13.37 -0.87
CA HIS A 139 -10.88 -12.71 0.35
C HIS A 139 -11.78 -11.48 0.07
N GLY A 140 -11.58 -10.84 -1.08
CA GLY A 140 -12.26 -9.62 -1.47
C GLY A 140 -11.42 -8.77 -2.41
N LYS A 141 -11.85 -7.54 -2.64
CA LYS A 141 -11.17 -6.61 -3.55
C LYS A 141 -10.06 -5.84 -2.83
N VAL A 142 -8.90 -5.82 -3.45
CA VAL A 142 -7.68 -5.18 -2.94
C VAL A 142 -7.34 -3.94 -3.76
N GLY A 143 -7.15 -2.81 -3.10
CA GLY A 143 -6.57 -1.59 -3.66
C GLY A 143 -5.09 -1.46 -3.26
N LEU A 144 -4.29 -0.90 -4.15
CA LEU A 144 -2.88 -0.60 -3.91
C LEU A 144 -2.65 0.89 -4.06
N ALA A 145 -1.93 1.47 -3.12
CA ALA A 145 -1.46 2.86 -3.12
C ALA A 145 -0.13 2.92 -2.37
N MET A 146 0.53 4.06 -2.28
CA MET A 146 1.80 4.13 -1.55
C MET A 146 2.15 5.51 -1.00
N CYS A 147 2.82 5.48 0.13
CA CYS A 147 3.62 6.57 0.69
C CYS A 147 2.82 7.88 0.81
N SER A 148 3.33 8.98 0.25
CA SER A 148 2.70 10.31 0.37
C SER A 148 1.32 10.42 -0.27
N GLU A 149 0.87 9.43 -1.02
CA GLU A 149 -0.53 9.35 -1.47
C GLU A 149 -1.51 9.25 -0.31
N VAL A 150 -1.03 8.93 0.90
CA VAL A 150 -1.83 9.03 2.12
C VAL A 150 -2.32 10.45 2.39
N TYR A 151 -1.65 11.50 1.90
CA TYR A 151 -2.08 12.89 2.03
C TYR A 151 -3.20 13.27 1.04
N MET A 152 -3.45 12.43 0.02
CA MET A 152 -4.51 12.62 -0.99
C MET A 152 -5.70 11.72 -0.64
N PRO A 153 -6.76 12.26 0.01
CA PRO A 153 -7.92 11.46 0.38
C PRO A 153 -8.61 10.83 -0.85
N GLU A 154 -8.49 11.48 -2.00
CA GLU A 154 -9.05 11.03 -3.28
C GLU A 154 -8.50 9.66 -3.71
N VAL A 155 -7.23 9.36 -3.41
CA VAL A 155 -6.60 8.08 -3.80
C VAL A 155 -7.32 6.91 -3.11
N ALA A 156 -7.41 6.94 -1.79
CA ALA A 156 -8.09 5.90 -1.04
C ALA A 156 -9.60 5.87 -1.35
N ARG A 157 -10.21 7.05 -1.56
CA ARG A 157 -11.62 7.17 -1.95
C ARG A 157 -11.89 6.53 -3.32
N ALA A 158 -11.05 6.78 -4.31
CA ALA A 158 -11.19 6.19 -5.63
C ALA A 158 -11.11 4.66 -5.59
N LEU A 159 -10.16 4.11 -4.83
CA LEU A 159 -10.04 2.66 -4.62
C LEU A 159 -11.29 2.09 -3.94
N ALA A 160 -11.77 2.73 -2.87
CA ALA A 160 -12.94 2.28 -2.14
C ALA A 160 -14.23 2.32 -2.98
N LEU A 161 -14.43 3.38 -3.77
CA LEU A 161 -15.59 3.50 -4.68
C LEU A 161 -15.53 2.47 -5.82
N ARG A 162 -14.35 1.98 -6.18
CA ARG A 162 -14.16 0.85 -7.10
C ARG A 162 -14.33 -0.51 -6.42
N GLY A 163 -14.63 -0.51 -5.12
CA GLY A 163 -14.96 -1.68 -4.33
C GLY A 163 -13.82 -2.25 -3.49
N ALA A 164 -12.65 -1.61 -3.41
CA ALA A 164 -11.57 -2.10 -2.55
C ALA A 164 -12.03 -2.14 -1.08
N GLU A 165 -11.96 -3.31 -0.47
CA GLU A 165 -12.28 -3.56 0.94
C GLU A 165 -11.02 -3.59 1.80
N LEU A 166 -9.89 -3.88 1.19
CA LEU A 166 -8.54 -3.91 1.75
C LEU A 166 -7.65 -3.02 0.91
N ILE A 167 -6.97 -2.07 1.53
CA ILE A 167 -6.07 -1.14 0.84
C ILE A 167 -4.67 -1.25 1.46
N PHE A 168 -3.71 -1.69 0.67
CA PHE A 168 -2.30 -1.63 1.04
C PHE A 168 -1.72 -0.29 0.63
N MET A 169 -1.14 0.42 1.60
CA MET A 169 -0.54 1.75 1.43
C MET A 169 0.83 1.80 2.10
N PRO A 170 1.77 0.92 1.68
CA PRO A 170 3.10 0.90 2.25
C PRO A 170 3.86 2.19 1.93
N ALA A 171 4.83 2.53 2.76
CA ALA A 171 5.63 3.73 2.63
C ALA A 171 7.12 3.42 2.62
N GLY A 172 7.91 4.42 2.25
CA GLY A 172 9.36 4.31 2.19
C GLY A 172 10.02 4.43 3.57
N LYS A 173 10.94 5.36 3.67
CA LYS A 173 11.85 5.54 4.79
C LYS A 173 11.18 5.98 6.11
N ASP A 174 11.94 5.88 7.22
CA ASP A 174 11.65 6.37 8.56
C ASP A 174 10.90 7.70 8.57
N LYS A 175 9.76 7.73 9.24
CA LYS A 175 8.88 8.89 9.38
C LYS A 175 8.82 9.39 10.83
N ARG A 176 9.85 9.15 11.62
CA ARG A 176 9.91 9.47 13.05
C ARG A 176 9.32 10.85 13.41
N LYS A 177 9.66 11.88 12.65
CA LYS A 177 9.15 13.23 12.86
C LYS A 177 7.68 13.41 12.46
N LEU A 178 7.14 12.52 11.65
CA LEU A 178 5.79 12.57 11.11
C LEU A 178 4.90 11.44 11.63
N TRP A 179 5.39 10.65 12.58
CA TRP A 179 4.72 9.44 13.03
C TRP A 179 3.25 9.68 13.43
N ALA A 180 2.98 10.66 14.29
CA ALA A 180 1.62 10.94 14.74
C ALA A 180 0.70 11.35 13.57
N THR A 181 1.20 12.21 12.67
CA THR A 181 0.45 12.61 11.48
C THR A 181 0.18 11.42 10.57
N TRP A 182 1.21 10.60 10.31
CA TRP A 182 1.09 9.43 9.44
C TRP A 182 0.10 8.41 9.99
N ARG A 183 0.19 8.10 11.27
CA ARG A 183 -0.74 7.25 12.00
C ARG A 183 -2.19 7.75 11.87
N THR A 184 -2.39 9.05 12.08
CA THR A 184 -3.71 9.68 11.96
C THR A 184 -4.25 9.56 10.53
N LEU A 185 -3.43 9.83 9.53
CA LEU A 185 -3.84 9.75 8.13
C LEU A 185 -4.19 8.32 7.70
N ILE A 186 -3.39 7.32 8.07
CA ILE A 186 -3.68 5.91 7.74
C ILE A 186 -5.02 5.50 8.36
N TRP A 187 -5.27 5.84 9.62
CA TRP A 187 -6.54 5.51 10.25
C TRP A 187 -7.71 6.30 9.64
N ALA A 188 -7.52 7.57 9.32
CA ALA A 188 -8.53 8.36 8.59
C ALA A 188 -8.91 7.70 7.25
N ARG A 189 -7.92 7.18 6.48
CA ARG A 189 -8.20 6.44 5.25
C ARG A 189 -9.05 5.19 5.48
N ALA A 190 -8.87 4.51 6.61
CA ALA A 190 -9.72 3.36 6.97
C ALA A 190 -11.15 3.79 7.33
N ILE A 191 -11.29 4.81 8.18
CA ILE A 191 -12.59 5.32 8.67
C ILE A 191 -13.44 5.83 7.52
N GLU A 192 -12.92 6.78 6.76
CA GLU A 192 -13.70 7.50 5.72
C GLU A 192 -14.03 6.65 4.50
N ASN A 193 -13.30 5.53 4.29
CA ASN A 193 -13.46 4.65 3.14
C ASN A 193 -14.03 3.27 3.51
N LEU A 194 -14.35 3.05 4.79
CA LEU A 194 -14.85 1.78 5.29
C LEU A 194 -14.03 0.61 4.72
N ALA A 195 -12.71 0.63 4.96
CA ALA A 195 -11.76 -0.35 4.46
C ALA A 195 -10.74 -0.72 5.54
N ILE A 196 -10.18 -1.92 5.44
CA ILE A 196 -8.94 -2.23 6.15
C ILE A 196 -7.80 -1.52 5.42
N VAL A 197 -6.98 -0.76 6.12
CA VAL A 197 -5.80 -0.09 5.54
C VAL A 197 -4.54 -0.60 6.23
N VAL A 198 -3.56 -1.01 5.42
CA VAL A 198 -2.30 -1.59 5.88
C VAL A 198 -1.15 -0.74 5.40
N THR A 199 -0.24 -0.40 6.32
CA THR A 199 1.00 0.31 5.99
C THR A 199 2.20 -0.30 6.69
N THR A 200 3.37 -0.12 6.13
CA THR A 200 4.67 -0.45 6.73
C THR A 200 5.76 0.39 6.10
N GLN A 201 6.93 0.47 6.72
CA GLN A 201 8.02 1.35 6.29
C GLN A 201 9.37 0.64 6.30
N ASN A 202 10.29 1.10 5.44
CA ASN A 202 11.68 0.66 5.41
C ASN A 202 12.47 1.27 6.58
N LEU A 203 13.24 0.44 7.28
CA LEU A 203 14.22 0.86 8.26
C LEU A 203 15.60 0.38 7.81
N PHE A 204 16.64 1.18 8.04
CA PHE A 204 18.01 0.84 7.62
C PHE A 204 18.91 0.50 8.81
N ASP A 205 18.45 0.75 10.03
CA ASP A 205 19.09 0.28 11.25
C ASP A 205 18.07 0.15 12.40
N HIS A 206 18.49 -0.49 13.49
CA HIS A 206 17.63 -0.73 14.67
C HIS A 206 17.31 0.54 15.47
N SER A 207 18.00 1.65 15.25
CA SER A 207 17.71 2.93 15.90
C SER A 207 16.60 3.70 15.18
N GLU A 208 16.36 3.40 13.90
CA GLU A 208 15.28 4.01 13.13
C GLU A 208 13.90 3.57 13.65
N ARG A 209 12.93 4.41 13.41
CA ARG A 209 11.53 4.16 13.74
C ARG A 209 10.67 4.45 12.52
N GLY A 210 9.76 3.53 12.25
CA GLY A 210 8.77 3.66 11.20
C GLY A 210 7.37 3.51 11.76
N LEU A 211 6.43 3.17 10.90
CA LEU A 211 5.08 2.79 11.26
C LEU A 211 4.65 1.56 10.47
N ALA A 212 4.55 0.42 11.16
CA ALA A 212 3.80 -0.73 10.69
C ALA A 212 2.41 -0.68 11.34
N MET A 213 1.34 -0.72 10.56
CA MET A 213 -0.02 -0.55 11.09
C MET A 213 -1.04 -1.30 10.25
N VAL A 214 -2.02 -1.88 10.94
CA VAL A 214 -3.27 -2.41 10.35
C VAL A 214 -4.41 -1.66 11.02
N ALA A 215 -5.18 -0.93 10.23
CA ALA A 215 -6.31 -0.14 10.72
C ALA A 215 -7.61 -0.65 10.09
N SER A 216 -8.63 -0.82 10.93
CA SER A 216 -10.01 -1.01 10.53
C SER A 216 -10.77 0.33 10.56
N PRO A 217 -11.99 0.40 10.02
CA PRO A 217 -12.82 1.59 10.16
C PRO A 217 -13.12 1.99 11.60
N GLU A 218 -13.08 1.06 12.54
CA GLU A 218 -13.47 1.27 13.93
C GLU A 218 -12.29 1.29 14.89
N ASP A 219 -11.20 0.56 14.57
CA ASP A 219 -10.06 0.39 15.48
C ASP A 219 -8.72 0.32 14.74
N ILE A 220 -7.65 0.62 15.45
CA ILE A 220 -6.30 0.27 15.06
C ILE A 220 -6.02 -1.14 15.59
N LEU A 221 -6.03 -2.12 14.69
CA LEU A 221 -5.87 -3.52 15.04
C LEU A 221 -4.44 -3.89 15.45
N PHE A 222 -3.48 -3.16 14.88
CA PHE A 222 -2.06 -3.33 15.18
C PHE A 222 -1.29 -2.05 14.84
N GLU A 223 -0.29 -1.71 15.66
CA GLU A 223 0.72 -0.72 15.33
C GLU A 223 2.07 -1.04 15.98
N SER A 224 3.15 -0.73 15.29
CA SER A 224 4.52 -0.84 15.77
C SER A 224 5.42 0.19 15.11
N THR A 225 6.39 0.69 15.87
CA THR A 225 7.39 1.65 15.35
C THR A 225 8.77 1.02 15.15
N ILE A 226 8.96 -0.23 15.55
CA ILE A 226 10.24 -0.94 15.47
C ILE A 226 10.22 -2.01 14.37
N ALA A 227 11.40 -2.42 13.95
CA ALA A 227 11.56 -3.53 13.01
C ALA A 227 10.90 -4.81 13.55
N GLY A 228 10.28 -5.57 12.66
CA GLY A 228 9.67 -6.84 13.00
C GLY A 228 8.62 -7.30 11.98
N THR A 229 8.04 -8.45 12.27
CA THR A 229 6.90 -9.02 11.54
C THR A 229 5.79 -9.28 12.54
N ALA A 230 4.58 -8.83 12.23
CA ALA A 230 3.39 -9.13 13.02
C ALA A 230 2.32 -9.74 12.12
N VAL A 231 1.63 -10.76 12.63
CA VAL A 231 0.50 -11.40 11.96
C VAL A 231 -0.77 -10.97 12.69
N VAL A 232 -1.72 -10.39 11.95
CA VAL A 232 -2.89 -9.69 12.50
C VAL A 232 -4.17 -10.29 11.89
N ASP A 233 -5.11 -10.66 12.74
CA ASP A 233 -6.44 -11.09 12.29
C ASP A 233 -7.26 -9.89 11.80
N VAL A 234 -7.89 -10.02 10.63
CA VAL A 234 -8.77 -9.00 10.06
C VAL A 234 -10.13 -9.59 9.68
N ASN A 235 -11.18 -8.76 9.79
CA ASN A 235 -12.55 -9.17 9.51
C ASN A 235 -13.20 -8.28 8.45
N LEU A 236 -13.25 -8.75 7.18
CA LEU A 236 -13.91 -8.03 6.10
C LEU A 236 -15.43 -8.09 6.17
N GLU A 237 -16.03 -9.03 6.89
CA GLU A 237 -17.51 -9.03 7.03
C GLU A 237 -17.97 -7.82 7.84
N ARG A 238 -17.16 -7.37 8.81
CA ARG A 238 -17.47 -6.11 9.52
C ARG A 238 -17.40 -4.91 8.59
N VAL A 239 -16.41 -4.86 7.71
CA VAL A 239 -16.31 -3.83 6.65
C VAL A 239 -17.55 -3.86 5.74
N ARG A 240 -17.96 -5.04 5.28
CA ARG A 240 -19.13 -5.23 4.44
C ARG A 240 -20.43 -4.82 5.14
N TYR A 241 -20.56 -5.17 6.41
CA TYR A 241 -21.68 -4.73 7.24
C TYR A 241 -21.75 -3.20 7.31
N LEU A 242 -20.65 -2.52 7.62
CA LEU A 242 -20.61 -1.05 7.69
C LEU A 242 -20.95 -0.39 6.35
N ARG A 243 -20.53 -1.00 5.22
CA ARG A 243 -20.82 -0.50 3.87
C ARG A 243 -22.28 -0.69 3.49
N ALA A 244 -22.89 -1.81 3.84
CA ALA A 244 -24.26 -2.17 3.50
C ALA A 244 -25.28 -1.47 4.39
N THR A 245 -24.91 -1.18 5.65
CA THR A 245 -25.84 -0.60 6.62
C THR A 245 -26.05 0.89 6.33
N ARG A 246 -27.29 1.30 6.29
CA ARG A 246 -27.65 2.72 6.20
C ARG A 246 -27.44 3.36 7.57
N ASP A 247 -26.85 4.55 7.55
CA ASP A 247 -26.70 5.39 8.73
C ASP A 247 -28.12 5.74 9.27
N GLN A 248 -28.49 5.12 10.38
CA GLN A 248 -29.73 5.42 11.08
C GLN A 248 -29.38 6.18 12.35
N VAL A 249 -29.85 7.39 12.44
CA VAL A 249 -29.77 8.19 13.66
C VAL A 249 -30.49 7.43 14.78
N GLY A 250 -29.75 6.96 15.78
CA GLY A 250 -30.30 6.24 16.91
C GLY A 250 -30.09 4.72 16.90
N SER A 251 -29.40 4.13 15.93
CA SER A 251 -28.91 2.77 16.07
C SER A 251 -27.89 2.70 17.23
N SER A 252 -28.10 1.81 18.16
CA SER A 252 -27.46 1.78 19.49
C SER A 252 -26.00 1.33 19.49
N GLU A 253 -25.42 0.99 18.38
CA GLU A 253 -23.98 0.68 18.30
C GLU A 253 -23.21 1.94 18.00
N ALA A 254 -22.38 2.36 18.96
CA ALA A 254 -21.44 3.43 18.75
C ALA A 254 -20.36 2.95 17.76
N CYS A 255 -20.56 3.25 16.48
CA CYS A 255 -19.56 3.01 15.47
C CYS A 255 -18.63 4.22 15.38
N ALA A 256 -17.31 3.99 15.40
CA ALA A 256 -16.31 5.04 15.11
C ALA A 256 -16.36 5.48 13.65
N ALA A 257 -16.92 4.66 12.76
CA ALA A 257 -17.03 4.92 11.34
C ALA A 257 -18.48 5.26 10.93
N LYS A 258 -18.62 6.14 9.94
CA LYS A 258 -19.93 6.49 9.38
C LYS A 258 -20.41 5.41 8.44
N GLN A 259 -21.40 4.66 8.90
CA GLN A 259 -22.02 3.58 8.13
C GLN A 259 -22.59 4.09 6.78
N GLY A 260 -22.41 3.29 5.75
CA GLY A 260 -22.95 3.57 4.44
C GLY A 260 -22.38 4.81 3.74
N VAL A 261 -21.29 5.41 4.23
CA VAL A 261 -20.70 6.66 3.67
C VAL A 261 -20.33 6.55 2.18
N LEU A 262 -20.09 5.35 1.69
CA LEU A 262 -19.82 5.11 0.26
C LEU A 262 -21.12 4.99 -0.58
N GLY A 263 -22.29 5.03 0.04
CA GLY A 263 -23.56 4.96 -0.64
C GLY A 263 -23.87 6.21 -1.48
N PRO A 264 -24.73 6.07 -2.51
CA PRO A 264 -24.99 7.16 -3.45
C PRO A 264 -25.58 8.42 -2.81
N GLN A 265 -26.26 8.31 -1.68
CA GLN A 265 -26.78 9.47 -0.94
C GLN A 265 -25.68 10.38 -0.36
N TRP A 266 -24.45 9.87 -0.21
CA TRP A 266 -23.31 10.61 0.34
C TRP A 266 -22.30 11.02 -0.73
N GLN A 267 -22.40 10.43 -1.94
CA GLN A 267 -21.54 10.77 -3.05
C GLN A 267 -22.18 11.85 -3.90
N ARG A 268 -21.52 12.97 -4.03
CA ARG A 268 -22.00 14.16 -4.75
C ARG A 268 -20.98 14.59 -5.82
N PRO A 269 -20.71 13.75 -6.84
CA PRO A 269 -19.66 14.01 -7.83
C PRO A 269 -19.85 15.34 -8.55
N GLU A 270 -21.08 15.76 -8.76
CA GLU A 270 -21.41 17.05 -9.39
C GLU A 270 -20.89 18.29 -8.63
N LEU A 271 -20.61 18.16 -7.34
CA LEU A 271 -20.00 19.22 -6.54
C LEU A 271 -18.49 19.27 -6.74
N TYR A 272 -17.86 18.08 -6.88
CA TYR A 272 -16.41 17.96 -6.99
C TYR A 272 -15.91 18.33 -8.39
N GLU A 273 -16.69 18.10 -9.46
CA GLU A 273 -16.35 18.50 -10.82
C GLU A 273 -16.09 20.03 -10.94
N ARG A 274 -16.70 20.82 -10.09
CA ARG A 274 -16.50 22.28 -10.04
C ARG A 274 -15.20 22.69 -9.33
N ILE A 275 -14.71 21.82 -8.42
CA ILE A 275 -13.51 22.06 -7.63
C ILE A 275 -12.26 21.59 -8.38
N TYR A 276 -12.39 20.51 -9.13
CA TYR A 276 -11.33 19.94 -9.96
C TYR A 276 -11.65 20.15 -11.45
N PRO A 277 -11.52 21.39 -11.95
CA PRO A 277 -11.73 21.66 -13.37
C PRO A 277 -10.73 20.82 -14.17
N ARG A 278 -11.21 20.23 -15.27
CA ARG A 278 -10.31 19.54 -16.19
C ARG A 278 -9.25 20.54 -16.65
N PRO A 279 -7.94 20.21 -16.56
CA PRO A 279 -6.93 21.05 -17.15
C PRO A 279 -7.28 21.25 -18.63
N GLN A 280 -7.28 22.50 -19.07
CA GLN A 280 -7.41 22.78 -20.50
C GLN A 280 -6.25 22.04 -21.15
N ARG A 281 -6.55 21.02 -21.95
CA ARG A 281 -5.54 20.43 -22.81
C ARG A 281 -5.09 21.55 -23.72
N GLU A 282 -3.85 22.01 -23.55
CA GLU A 282 -3.22 22.82 -24.58
C GLU A 282 -3.40 22.04 -25.90
N ALA A 283 -4.06 22.65 -26.85
CA ALA A 283 -4.18 22.09 -28.19
C ALA A 283 -2.73 21.90 -28.65
N ALA A 284 -2.35 20.66 -28.87
CA ALA A 284 -1.08 20.34 -29.48
C ALA A 284 -1.11 20.98 -30.90
N GLU A 285 -0.40 22.10 -31.05
CA GLU A 285 -0.06 22.67 -32.37
C GLU A 285 0.96 21.74 -33.07
#